data_d2a96edde2a10df5c248383aec428ae4
#
_entry.id   d2a96edde2a10df5c248383aec428ae4
#
_cell.length_a   1.000
_cell.length_b   1.000
_cell.length_c   1.000
_cell.angle_alpha   90.00
_cell.angle_beta   90.00
_cell.angle_gamma   90.00
#
_symmetry.space_group_name_H-M   'P 1'
#
loop_
_entity.id
_entity.type
_entity.pdbx_description
1 polymer ?
#
loop_
_entity_poly.entity_id
_entity_poly.type
_entity_poly.pdbx_seq_one_letter_code
_entity_poly.pdbx_strand_id
1 'polypeptide(L)'
;PEVLTDATAEIGILLILGACRRASEGIEGARESNWKWSADYLIGKQLTGARLGILGMGRIGQKIAHVARSLGMIIHYHNRSKLSGDKEQGATYHETLESLLSVSDVLSVCCPASKETVNLINKDALEKLPKGAVVTNVARGDIVDDEALIDALDRRKVYAVGLDVYKGEPNLNPGYMKHKSAFILPHLGSAVSYTHLT
;
A
#
# COMPACT_ATOMS: atom_id res chain seq x y z
N PRO A 1 6.07 -4.11 20.64
CA PRO A 1 5.49 -4.66 19.42
C PRO A 1 4.00 -4.57 19.30
N GLU A 2 3.19 -4.72 20.38
CA GLU A 2 1.72 -4.53 20.27
C GLU A 2 1.35 -3.06 20.13
N VAL A 3 2.06 -2.20 20.81
CA VAL A 3 1.88 -0.73 20.84
C VAL A 3 1.98 -0.11 19.42
N LEU A 4 2.78 -0.70 18.51
CA LEU A 4 2.99 -0.17 17.16
C LEU A 4 1.94 -0.64 16.14
N THR A 5 1.10 -1.62 16.48
CA THR A 5 0.20 -2.25 15.53
C THR A 5 -0.84 -1.28 14.98
N ASP A 6 -1.51 -0.55 15.86
CA ASP A 6 -2.57 0.39 15.47
C ASP A 6 -1.97 1.59 14.72
N ALA A 7 -0.89 2.19 15.23
CA ALA A 7 -0.22 3.31 14.57
C ALA A 7 0.26 2.96 13.14
N THR A 8 0.91 1.79 12.98
CA THR A 8 1.34 1.35 11.64
C THR A 8 0.15 1.07 10.72
N ALA A 9 -0.94 0.51 11.24
CA ALA A 9 -2.14 0.28 10.45
C ALA A 9 -2.82 1.59 9.99
N GLU A 10 -2.81 2.62 10.84
CA GLU A 10 -3.29 3.97 10.49
C GLU A 10 -2.50 4.56 9.31
N ILE A 11 -1.16 4.44 9.34
CA ILE A 11 -0.32 4.83 8.19
C ILE A 11 -0.65 3.96 6.97
N GLY A 12 -0.87 2.65 7.12
CA GLY A 12 -1.31 1.80 6.01
C GLY A 12 -2.58 2.28 5.33
N ILE A 13 -3.58 2.68 6.11
CA ILE A 13 -4.83 3.27 5.59
C ILE A 13 -4.58 4.64 4.95
N LEU A 14 -3.74 5.48 5.56
CA LEU A 14 -3.36 6.77 4.98
C LEU A 14 -2.68 6.60 3.61
N LEU A 15 -1.79 5.63 3.46
CA LEU A 15 -1.13 5.32 2.18
C LEU A 15 -2.14 4.86 1.12
N ILE A 16 -3.09 3.99 1.49
CA ILE A 16 -4.15 3.54 0.58
C ILE A 16 -4.99 4.73 0.11
N LEU A 17 -5.47 5.55 1.04
CA LEU A 17 -6.25 6.75 0.74
C LEU A 17 -5.45 7.76 -0.07
N GLY A 18 -4.22 8.06 0.38
CA GLY A 18 -3.34 9.04 -0.26
C GLY A 18 -3.02 8.69 -1.71
N ALA A 19 -2.67 7.43 -1.97
CA ALA A 19 -2.38 6.96 -3.32
C ALA A 19 -3.63 6.89 -4.21
N CYS A 20 -4.73 6.30 -3.70
CA CYS A 20 -5.98 6.20 -4.47
C CYS A 20 -6.59 7.57 -4.78
N ARG A 21 -6.47 8.54 -3.89
CA ARG A 21 -7.11 9.86 -4.02
C ARG A 21 -6.16 10.95 -4.52
N ARG A 22 -4.96 10.59 -5.00
CA ARG A 22 -3.96 11.51 -5.58
C ARG A 22 -3.57 12.64 -4.61
N ALA A 23 -3.38 12.30 -3.33
CA ALA A 23 -3.18 13.29 -2.28
C ALA A 23 -1.90 14.12 -2.48
N SER A 24 -0.80 13.52 -2.98
CA SER A 24 0.45 14.25 -3.27
C SER A 24 0.20 15.38 -4.26
N GLU A 25 -0.45 15.09 -5.38
CA GLU A 25 -0.76 16.07 -6.42
C GLU A 25 -1.75 17.15 -5.91
N GLY A 26 -2.72 16.73 -5.09
CA GLY A 26 -3.67 17.65 -4.47
C GLY A 26 -3.00 18.63 -3.50
N ILE A 27 -2.09 18.14 -2.65
CA ILE A 27 -1.31 18.96 -1.71
C ILE A 27 -0.40 19.93 -2.47
N GLU A 28 0.30 19.47 -3.51
CA GLU A 28 1.17 20.29 -4.34
C GLU A 28 0.35 21.41 -5.00
N GLY A 29 -0.74 21.05 -5.69
CA GLY A 29 -1.62 22.01 -6.34
C GLY A 29 -2.20 23.07 -5.40
N ALA A 30 -2.64 22.65 -4.21
CA ALA A 30 -3.17 23.57 -3.20
C ALA A 30 -2.11 24.55 -2.67
N ARG A 31 -0.88 24.07 -2.42
CA ARG A 31 0.23 24.89 -1.93
C ARG A 31 0.74 25.90 -2.96
N GLU A 32 0.78 25.51 -4.22
CA GLU A 32 1.20 26.38 -5.32
C GLU A 32 0.10 27.35 -5.79
N SER A 33 -1.12 27.21 -5.27
CA SER A 33 -2.30 28.01 -5.67
C SER A 33 -2.58 28.00 -7.17
N ASN A 34 -2.15 26.94 -7.87
CA ASN A 34 -2.28 26.78 -9.32
C ASN A 34 -3.38 25.79 -9.76
N TRP A 35 -4.16 25.29 -8.81
CA TRP A 35 -5.22 24.33 -9.09
C TRP A 35 -6.44 25.00 -9.74
N LYS A 36 -7.07 24.28 -10.66
CA LYS A 36 -8.31 24.72 -11.32
C LYS A 36 -9.47 23.89 -10.81
N TRP A 37 -10.52 24.55 -10.32
CA TRP A 37 -11.72 23.85 -9.94
C TRP A 37 -12.45 23.35 -11.21
N SER A 38 -12.55 22.02 -11.36
CA SER A 38 -13.32 21.37 -12.41
C SER A 38 -13.74 19.97 -11.96
N ALA A 39 -14.78 19.42 -12.57
CA ALA A 39 -15.32 18.10 -12.22
C ALA A 39 -14.35 16.94 -12.52
N ASP A 40 -13.37 17.16 -13.39
CA ASP A 40 -12.36 16.19 -13.82
C ASP A 40 -10.96 16.43 -13.22
N TYR A 41 -10.82 17.43 -12.34
CA TYR A 41 -9.54 17.75 -11.71
C TYR A 41 -9.14 16.65 -10.70
N LEU A 42 -7.98 16.03 -10.92
CA LEU A 42 -7.39 14.99 -10.08
C LEU A 42 -8.35 13.85 -9.75
N ILE A 43 -9.08 13.34 -10.74
CA ILE A 43 -9.93 12.16 -10.56
C ILE A 43 -9.07 11.00 -10.03
N GLY A 44 -9.44 10.51 -8.84
CA GLY A 44 -8.81 9.38 -8.19
C GLY A 44 -9.65 8.10 -8.29
N LYS A 45 -9.26 7.09 -7.52
CA LYS A 45 -9.98 5.81 -7.38
C LYS A 45 -10.85 5.81 -6.14
N GLN A 46 -12.09 5.37 -6.29
CA GLN A 46 -12.98 5.11 -5.17
C GLN A 46 -12.60 3.79 -4.49
N LEU A 47 -12.69 3.73 -3.16
CA LEU A 47 -12.37 2.54 -2.39
C LEU A 47 -13.56 1.58 -2.26
N THR A 48 -14.78 2.11 -2.14
CA THR A 48 -16.00 1.30 -2.01
C THR A 48 -16.13 0.34 -3.18
N GLY A 49 -16.22 -0.95 -2.88
CA GLY A 49 -16.28 -2.03 -3.87
C GLY A 49 -14.93 -2.46 -4.45
N ALA A 50 -13.83 -1.73 -4.19
CA ALA A 50 -12.49 -2.13 -4.63
C ALA A 50 -11.94 -3.29 -3.79
N ARG A 51 -11.17 -4.18 -4.44
CA ARG A 51 -10.57 -5.35 -3.80
C ARG A 51 -9.20 -4.97 -3.24
N LEU A 52 -9.08 -5.09 -1.91
CA LEU A 52 -7.80 -4.92 -1.21
C LEU A 52 -7.14 -6.27 -1.01
N GLY A 53 -6.02 -6.49 -1.70
CA GLY A 53 -5.14 -7.62 -1.48
C GLY A 53 -4.12 -7.29 -0.38
N ILE A 54 -4.13 -8.05 0.71
CA ILE A 54 -3.18 -7.90 1.82
C ILE A 54 -2.16 -9.02 1.74
N LEU A 55 -0.92 -8.67 1.44
CA LEU A 55 0.20 -9.59 1.52
C LEU A 55 0.76 -9.56 2.94
N GLY A 56 0.43 -10.58 3.73
CA GLY A 56 0.78 -10.64 5.14
C GLY A 56 -0.33 -10.16 6.08
N MET A 57 -1.39 -10.97 6.25
CA MET A 57 -2.52 -10.72 7.15
C MET A 57 -2.16 -11.06 8.61
N GLY A 58 -1.04 -10.47 9.11
CA GLY A 58 -0.63 -10.48 10.50
C GLY A 58 -1.42 -9.45 11.33
N ARG A 59 -0.91 -9.03 12.51
CA ARG A 59 -1.61 -8.04 13.36
C ARG A 59 -1.91 -6.75 12.62
N ILE A 60 -0.92 -6.16 11.92
CA ILE A 60 -1.08 -4.93 11.15
C ILE A 60 -2.05 -5.14 9.99
N GLY A 61 -1.88 -6.21 9.20
CA GLY A 61 -2.77 -6.51 8.08
C GLY A 61 -4.23 -6.71 8.50
N GLN A 62 -4.49 -7.35 9.65
CA GLN A 62 -5.84 -7.51 10.22
C GLN A 62 -6.47 -6.17 10.61
N LYS A 63 -5.69 -5.24 11.18
CA LYS A 63 -6.17 -3.89 11.51
C LYS A 63 -6.46 -3.07 10.26
N ILE A 64 -5.58 -3.12 9.27
CA ILE A 64 -5.82 -2.49 7.95
C ILE A 64 -7.10 -3.07 7.34
N ALA A 65 -7.27 -4.40 7.33
CA ALA A 65 -8.47 -5.05 6.82
C ALA A 65 -9.75 -4.59 7.52
N HIS A 66 -9.69 -4.45 8.86
CA HIS A 66 -10.83 -3.99 9.66
C HIS A 66 -11.29 -2.58 9.23
N VAL A 67 -10.36 -1.63 9.14
CA VAL A 67 -10.68 -0.25 8.74
C VAL A 67 -11.08 -0.19 7.25
N ALA A 68 -10.40 -0.92 6.38
CA ALA A 68 -10.69 -0.95 4.95
C ALA A 68 -12.11 -1.49 4.65
N ARG A 69 -12.61 -2.47 5.44
CA ARG A 69 -14.01 -2.91 5.36
C ARG A 69 -14.98 -1.78 5.66
N SER A 70 -14.69 -0.94 6.65
CA SER A 70 -15.54 0.22 6.97
C SER A 70 -15.56 1.26 5.85
N LEU A 71 -14.55 1.27 4.99
CA LEU A 71 -14.50 2.05 3.75
C LEU A 71 -15.16 1.34 2.56
N GLY A 72 -15.79 0.19 2.79
CA GLY A 72 -16.49 -0.58 1.77
C GLY A 72 -15.60 -1.41 0.85
N MET A 73 -14.34 -1.68 1.21
CA MET A 73 -13.44 -2.53 0.44
C MET A 73 -13.72 -4.01 0.67
N ILE A 74 -13.47 -4.82 -0.36
CA ILE A 74 -13.54 -6.29 -0.32
C ILE A 74 -12.13 -6.81 -0.01
N ILE A 75 -12.00 -7.60 1.07
CA ILE A 75 -10.69 -8.01 1.58
C ILE A 75 -10.29 -9.38 1.04
N HIS A 76 -9.12 -9.42 0.41
CA HIS A 76 -8.40 -10.61 -0.01
C HIS A 76 -7.05 -10.65 0.70
N TYR A 77 -6.50 -11.83 0.98
CA TYR A 77 -5.19 -11.92 1.60
C TYR A 77 -4.43 -13.19 1.21
N HIS A 78 -3.11 -13.10 1.31
CA HIS A 78 -2.20 -14.21 1.23
C HIS A 78 -1.27 -14.24 2.44
N ASN A 79 -1.16 -15.40 3.07
CA ASN A 79 -0.19 -15.75 4.09
C ASN A 79 0.41 -17.12 3.75
N ARG A 80 1.53 -17.47 4.34
CA ARG A 80 2.09 -18.83 4.29
C ARG A 80 1.12 -19.88 4.81
N SER A 81 0.23 -19.52 5.73
CA SER A 81 -0.83 -20.37 6.26
C SER A 81 -2.13 -19.59 6.38
N LYS A 82 -3.23 -20.25 6.07
CA LYS A 82 -4.57 -19.68 6.21
C LYS A 82 -4.84 -19.33 7.68
N LEU A 83 -5.48 -18.21 7.93
CA LEU A 83 -5.93 -17.79 9.25
C LEU A 83 -7.14 -18.63 9.72
N SER A 84 -7.37 -18.69 11.04
CA SER A 84 -8.64 -19.18 11.57
C SER A 84 -9.79 -18.25 11.17
N GLY A 85 -11.01 -18.80 11.07
CA GLY A 85 -12.18 -18.04 10.60
C GLY A 85 -12.45 -16.75 11.39
N ASP A 86 -12.23 -16.77 12.71
CA ASP A 86 -12.40 -15.59 13.57
C ASP A 86 -11.45 -14.44 13.19
N LYS A 87 -10.24 -14.77 12.73
CA LYS A 87 -9.24 -13.79 12.28
C LYS A 87 -9.43 -13.38 10.83
N GLU A 88 -10.02 -14.22 9.99
CA GLU A 88 -10.34 -13.88 8.60
C GLU A 88 -11.42 -12.80 8.52
N GLN A 89 -12.43 -12.84 9.42
CA GLN A 89 -13.53 -11.86 9.44
C GLN A 89 -14.15 -11.64 8.05
N GLY A 90 -14.34 -12.73 7.30
CA GLY A 90 -14.92 -12.68 5.96
C GLY A 90 -13.95 -12.30 4.83
N ALA A 91 -12.64 -12.22 5.08
CA ALA A 91 -11.65 -12.04 4.05
C ALA A 91 -11.45 -13.33 3.23
N THR A 92 -11.21 -13.18 1.93
CA THR A 92 -10.90 -14.31 1.04
C THR A 92 -9.42 -14.66 1.10
N TYR A 93 -9.10 -15.89 1.52
CA TYR A 93 -7.74 -16.42 1.50
C TYR A 93 -7.31 -16.82 0.08
N HIS A 94 -6.08 -16.50 -0.27
CA HIS A 94 -5.42 -16.93 -1.49
C HIS A 94 -4.22 -17.82 -1.14
N GLU A 95 -4.22 -19.04 -1.68
CA GLU A 95 -3.19 -20.04 -1.42
C GLU A 95 -1.82 -19.65 -2.01
N THR A 96 -1.85 -18.87 -3.10
CA THR A 96 -0.66 -18.38 -3.79
C THR A 96 -0.64 -16.86 -3.88
N LEU A 97 0.56 -16.27 -3.89
CA LEU A 97 0.73 -14.85 -4.13
C LEU A 97 0.12 -14.44 -5.48
N GLU A 98 0.34 -15.24 -6.52
CA GLU A 98 -0.19 -14.96 -7.86
C GLU A 98 -1.72 -14.83 -7.88
N SER A 99 -2.42 -15.74 -7.19
CA SER A 99 -3.88 -15.67 -7.06
C SER A 99 -4.32 -14.39 -6.34
N LEU A 100 -3.61 -13.95 -5.30
CA LEU A 100 -3.89 -12.68 -4.63
C LEU A 100 -3.68 -11.50 -5.58
N LEU A 101 -2.52 -11.45 -6.27
CA LEU A 101 -2.17 -10.35 -7.15
C LEU A 101 -3.19 -10.13 -8.25
N SER A 102 -3.67 -11.23 -8.86
CA SER A 102 -4.60 -11.16 -10.00
C SER A 102 -5.95 -10.48 -9.69
N VAL A 103 -6.33 -10.41 -8.41
CA VAL A 103 -7.59 -9.80 -7.97
C VAL A 103 -7.41 -8.46 -7.25
N SER A 104 -6.18 -8.03 -6.99
CA SER A 104 -5.90 -6.86 -6.15
C SER A 104 -6.00 -5.55 -6.92
N ASP A 105 -7.08 -4.81 -6.74
CA ASP A 105 -7.18 -3.42 -7.23
C ASP A 105 -6.25 -2.50 -6.43
N VAL A 106 -6.06 -2.82 -5.15
CA VAL A 106 -5.06 -2.24 -4.24
C VAL A 106 -4.30 -3.38 -3.60
N LEU A 107 -2.97 -3.38 -3.69
CA LEU A 107 -2.10 -4.32 -2.97
C LEU A 107 -1.48 -3.60 -1.77
N SER A 108 -1.66 -4.15 -0.57
CA SER A 108 -0.99 -3.66 0.65
C SER A 108 0.04 -4.68 1.14
N VAL A 109 1.31 -4.28 1.14
CA VAL A 109 2.42 -5.11 1.61
C VAL A 109 2.60 -4.91 3.12
N CYS A 110 2.31 -5.99 3.89
CA CYS A 110 2.33 -6.02 5.34
C CYS A 110 3.12 -7.21 5.90
N CYS A 111 3.73 -8.05 5.04
CA CYS A 111 4.49 -9.21 5.47
C CYS A 111 5.86 -8.80 6.05
N PRO A 112 6.44 -9.59 6.98
CA PRO A 112 7.78 -9.32 7.49
C PRO A 112 8.84 -9.52 6.40
N ALA A 113 9.94 -8.74 6.48
CA ALA A 113 11.11 -8.97 5.65
C ALA A 113 11.83 -10.25 6.08
N SER A 114 12.21 -11.07 5.11
CA SER A 114 13.02 -12.27 5.26
C SER A 114 13.78 -12.52 3.96
N LYS A 115 14.66 -13.51 3.93
CA LYS A 115 15.36 -13.87 2.70
C LYS A 115 14.40 -14.27 1.58
N GLU A 116 13.27 -14.87 1.92
CA GLU A 116 12.23 -15.33 0.98
C GLU A 116 11.35 -14.18 0.47
N THR A 117 11.34 -13.04 1.16
CA THR A 117 10.49 -11.90 0.79
C THR A 117 11.26 -10.75 0.14
N VAL A 118 12.60 -10.84 0.03
CA VAL A 118 13.39 -9.85 -0.71
C VAL A 118 12.97 -9.84 -2.18
N ASN A 119 12.64 -8.64 -2.70
CA ASN A 119 12.13 -8.44 -4.06
C ASN A 119 10.96 -9.38 -4.43
N LEU A 120 10.13 -9.72 -3.46
CA LEU A 120 8.96 -10.58 -3.69
C LEU A 120 7.96 -9.90 -4.66
N ILE A 121 7.83 -8.58 -4.55
CA ILE A 121 7.06 -7.75 -5.49
C ILE A 121 8.02 -7.21 -6.56
N ASN A 122 8.39 -8.10 -7.47
CA ASN A 122 9.24 -7.84 -8.62
C ASN A 122 8.40 -7.56 -9.88
N LYS A 123 9.06 -7.44 -11.03
CA LYS A 123 8.41 -7.17 -12.32
C LYS A 123 7.31 -8.19 -12.64
N ASP A 124 7.59 -9.48 -12.47
CA ASP A 124 6.62 -10.55 -12.79
C ASP A 124 5.39 -10.49 -11.86
N ALA A 125 5.61 -10.18 -10.58
CA ALA A 125 4.52 -9.97 -9.62
C ALA A 125 3.67 -8.75 -9.99
N LEU A 126 4.29 -7.63 -10.37
CA LEU A 126 3.60 -6.41 -10.78
C LEU A 126 2.79 -6.62 -12.07
N GLU A 127 3.28 -7.43 -13.01
CA GLU A 127 2.53 -7.75 -14.23
C GLU A 127 1.24 -8.57 -13.97
N LYS A 128 1.17 -9.30 -12.87
CA LYS A 128 -0.03 -10.05 -12.47
C LYS A 128 -1.14 -9.19 -11.88
N LEU A 129 -0.83 -8.00 -11.39
CA LEU A 129 -1.84 -7.06 -10.89
C LEU A 129 -2.80 -6.64 -12.00
N PRO A 130 -4.05 -6.28 -11.70
CA PRO A 130 -4.92 -5.59 -12.65
C PRO A 130 -4.25 -4.30 -13.17
N LYS A 131 -4.49 -3.95 -14.43
CA LYS A 131 -3.99 -2.68 -14.98
C LYS A 131 -4.51 -1.50 -14.16
N GLY A 132 -3.61 -0.63 -13.76
CA GLY A 132 -3.95 0.53 -12.96
C GLY A 132 -4.16 0.20 -11.47
N ALA A 133 -3.65 -0.92 -10.96
CA ALA A 133 -3.65 -1.20 -9.53
C ALA A 133 -2.86 -0.16 -8.75
N VAL A 134 -3.14 -0.06 -7.45
CA VAL A 134 -2.37 0.75 -6.49
C VAL A 134 -1.54 -0.20 -5.64
N VAL A 135 -0.29 0.16 -5.36
CA VAL A 135 0.60 -0.62 -4.48
C VAL A 135 0.96 0.21 -3.26
N THR A 136 0.81 -0.36 -2.06
CA THR A 136 1.20 0.30 -0.80
C THR A 136 2.15 -0.60 0.01
N ASN A 137 3.09 0.02 0.72
CA ASN A 137 4.05 -0.70 1.55
C ASN A 137 4.27 0.00 2.90
N VAL A 138 3.91 -0.70 3.99
CA VAL A 138 4.16 -0.30 5.39
C VAL A 138 5.07 -1.29 6.12
N ALA A 139 5.61 -2.27 5.40
CA ALA A 139 6.40 -3.35 5.98
C ALA A 139 7.90 -3.04 5.95
N ARG A 140 8.57 -3.30 4.83
CA ARG A 140 10.00 -3.00 4.60
C ARG A 140 10.23 -2.76 3.10
N GLY A 141 11.14 -1.83 2.79
CA GLY A 141 11.47 -1.48 1.41
C GLY A 141 11.98 -2.66 0.59
N ASP A 142 12.84 -3.51 1.18
CA ASP A 142 13.45 -4.66 0.49
C ASP A 142 12.46 -5.69 -0.09
N ILE A 143 11.19 -5.65 0.31
CA ILE A 143 10.15 -6.58 -0.20
C ILE A 143 9.76 -6.23 -1.64
N VAL A 144 9.92 -4.98 -2.02
CA VAL A 144 9.54 -4.45 -3.33
C VAL A 144 10.79 -4.14 -4.14
N ASP A 145 10.82 -4.53 -5.39
CA ASP A 145 11.84 -4.13 -6.35
C ASP A 145 11.52 -2.71 -6.84
N ASP A 146 12.31 -1.73 -6.39
CA ASP A 146 12.11 -0.32 -6.69
C ASP A 146 12.12 -0.03 -8.19
N GLU A 147 13.08 -0.57 -8.94
CA GLU A 147 13.20 -0.33 -10.38
C GLU A 147 12.01 -0.92 -11.14
N ALA A 148 11.56 -2.10 -10.74
CA ALA A 148 10.39 -2.72 -11.33
C ALA A 148 9.10 -1.92 -11.02
N LEU A 149 8.98 -1.38 -9.80
CA LEU A 149 7.79 -0.59 -9.41
C LEU A 149 7.78 0.77 -10.11
N ILE A 150 8.94 1.43 -10.27
CA ILE A 150 9.08 2.70 -11.00
C ILE A 150 8.75 2.47 -12.48
N ASP A 151 9.30 1.42 -13.13
CA ASP A 151 8.95 1.06 -14.50
C ASP A 151 7.44 0.82 -14.67
N ALA A 152 6.80 0.15 -13.69
CA ALA A 152 5.37 -0.09 -13.72
C ALA A 152 4.53 1.21 -13.59
N LEU A 153 5.03 2.21 -12.84
CA LEU A 153 4.44 3.55 -12.79
C LEU A 153 4.59 4.28 -14.13
N ASP A 154 5.81 4.27 -14.71
CA ASP A 154 6.10 4.88 -16.02
C ASP A 154 5.18 4.37 -17.12
N ARG A 155 4.97 3.06 -17.16
CA ARG A 155 4.10 2.38 -18.13
C ARG A 155 2.61 2.46 -17.77
N ARG A 156 2.24 3.07 -16.66
CA ARG A 156 0.88 3.12 -16.13
C ARG A 156 0.26 1.72 -15.93
N LYS A 157 1.08 0.72 -15.69
CA LYS A 157 0.65 -0.60 -15.22
C LYS A 157 0.16 -0.49 -13.78
N VAL A 158 0.92 0.23 -12.93
CA VAL A 158 0.52 0.69 -11.61
C VAL A 158 0.05 2.13 -11.73
N TYR A 159 -1.09 2.44 -11.13
CA TYR A 159 -1.69 3.78 -11.15
C TYR A 159 -1.00 4.74 -10.19
N ALA A 160 -0.75 4.29 -8.98
CA ALA A 160 -0.13 5.06 -7.92
C ALA A 160 0.51 4.15 -6.89
N VAL A 161 1.43 4.70 -6.11
CA VAL A 161 2.03 4.01 -4.96
C VAL A 161 1.86 4.81 -3.68
N GLY A 162 1.75 4.10 -2.54
CA GLY A 162 1.77 4.68 -1.21
C GLY A 162 2.87 4.00 -0.39
N LEU A 163 3.95 4.70 -0.08
CA LEU A 163 5.13 4.11 0.54
C LEU A 163 5.50 4.85 1.83
N ASP A 164 5.71 4.10 2.91
CA ASP A 164 6.26 4.59 4.17
C ASP A 164 7.68 4.05 4.44
N VAL A 165 8.11 3.07 3.64
CA VAL A 165 9.38 2.36 3.81
C VAL A 165 10.09 2.18 2.47
N TYR A 166 11.44 2.20 2.49
CA TYR A 166 12.25 2.21 1.29
C TYR A 166 13.48 1.31 1.44
N LYS A 167 14.02 0.88 0.32
CA LYS A 167 15.31 0.21 0.30
C LYS A 167 16.42 1.24 0.53
N GLY A 168 17.31 0.98 1.50
CA GLY A 168 18.45 1.84 1.77
C GLY A 168 18.13 3.15 2.49
N GLU A 169 17.03 3.19 3.29
CA GLU A 169 16.69 4.35 4.12
C GLU A 169 17.91 4.96 4.84
N PRO A 170 17.99 6.29 4.96
CA PRO A 170 16.99 7.30 4.59
C PRO A 170 17.04 7.76 3.12
N ASN A 171 17.87 7.15 2.28
CA ASN A 171 18.04 7.55 0.88
C ASN A 171 16.98 6.88 0.00
N LEU A 172 15.99 7.64 -0.43
CA LEU A 172 14.95 7.17 -1.33
C LEU A 172 15.48 7.03 -2.76
N ASN A 173 14.97 6.04 -3.50
CA ASN A 173 15.20 5.99 -4.92
C ASN A 173 14.61 7.25 -5.59
N PRO A 174 15.44 8.06 -6.30
CA PRO A 174 15.00 9.32 -6.89
C PRO A 174 13.91 9.14 -7.96
N GLY A 175 13.70 7.92 -8.45
CA GLY A 175 12.62 7.58 -9.36
C GLY A 175 11.24 7.90 -8.75
N TYR A 176 11.02 7.58 -7.48
CA TYR A 176 9.75 7.89 -6.82
C TYR A 176 9.45 9.39 -6.74
N MET A 177 10.48 10.22 -6.56
CA MET A 177 10.34 11.67 -6.45
C MET A 177 9.91 12.34 -7.76
N LYS A 178 10.11 11.66 -8.89
CA LYS A 178 9.67 12.13 -10.21
C LYS A 178 8.19 11.87 -10.49
N HIS A 179 7.59 10.93 -9.74
CA HIS A 179 6.20 10.54 -9.91
C HIS A 179 5.29 11.30 -8.95
N LYS A 180 4.47 12.19 -9.49
CA LYS A 180 3.42 12.87 -8.69
C LYS A 180 2.38 11.91 -8.12
N SER A 181 2.23 10.73 -8.72
CA SER A 181 1.37 9.64 -8.23
C SER A 181 2.00 8.82 -7.09
N ALA A 182 3.23 9.14 -6.67
CA ALA A 182 3.84 8.55 -5.49
C ALA A 182 3.45 9.35 -4.22
N PHE A 183 2.65 8.73 -3.37
CA PHE A 183 2.35 9.24 -2.03
C PHE A 183 3.35 8.63 -1.05
N ILE A 184 4.37 9.40 -0.69
CA ILE A 184 5.55 8.94 0.05
C ILE A 184 5.63 9.59 1.44
N LEU A 185 5.93 8.79 2.46
CA LEU A 185 6.09 9.20 3.85
C LEU A 185 7.47 8.74 4.37
N PRO A 186 8.10 9.46 5.31
CA PRO A 186 9.44 9.16 5.79
C PRO A 186 9.43 8.21 7.00
N HIS A 187 8.92 6.98 6.83
CA HIS A 187 8.88 5.91 7.83
C HIS A 187 8.16 6.32 9.13
N LEU A 188 6.91 6.76 8.99
CA LEU A 188 6.09 7.28 10.10
C LEU A 188 5.25 6.21 10.80
N GLY A 189 5.27 4.95 10.37
CA GLY A 189 4.40 3.88 10.86
C GLY A 189 4.36 3.70 12.38
N SER A 190 5.42 4.09 13.10
CA SER A 190 5.50 4.03 14.57
C SER A 190 5.61 5.39 15.25
N ALA A 191 5.53 6.49 14.52
CA ALA A 191 5.79 7.84 15.01
C ALA A 191 4.54 8.45 15.69
N VAL A 192 4.16 7.93 16.86
CA VAL A 192 3.05 8.44 17.68
C VAL A 192 3.52 8.77 19.11
N SER A 193 2.88 9.72 19.76
CA SER A 193 3.33 10.31 21.04
C SER A 193 3.52 9.27 22.15
N TYR A 194 2.64 8.29 22.30
CA TYR A 194 2.74 7.33 23.40
C TYR A 194 3.72 6.17 23.12
N THR A 195 4.20 5.97 21.89
CA THR A 195 5.25 4.98 21.61
C THR A 195 6.64 5.45 22.06
N HIS A 196 6.79 6.72 22.37
CA HIS A 196 8.04 7.35 22.80
C HIS A 196 8.03 7.80 24.27
N LEU A 197 6.94 7.51 25.02
CA LEU A 197 6.81 7.87 26.43
C LEU A 197 7.21 6.74 27.39
N THR A 198 7.68 5.64 26.88
CA THR A 198 8.27 4.51 27.62
C THR A 198 9.71 4.29 27.20
#